data_3b03dfb9da2ebd78b1493860cf5862ab
#
_entry.id   3b03dfb9da2ebd78b1493860cf5862ab
#
_cell.length_a   1.000
_cell.length_b   1.000
_cell.length_c   1.000
_cell.angle_alpha   90.00
_cell.angle_beta   90.00
_cell.angle_gamma   90.00
#
_symmetry.space_group_name_H-M   'P 1'
#
loop_
_entity.id
_entity.type
_entity.pdbx_description
1 polymer ?
#
loop_
_entity_poly.entity_id
_entity_poly.type
_entity_poly.pdbx_seq_one_letter_code
_entity_poly.pdbx_strand_id
1 'polypeptide(L)'
;MADEDKTIMVFATRVRQLVLDFEKLKAENQRLREEIDHCEAKVKDVQAQLKSAQDNCNRLLTAKMLEVGEGDLEAAKARLAKLIRSVNKCITLLSEK
;
A
#
# COMPACT_ATOMS: atom_id res chain seq x y z
N MET A 1 -33.52 -38.70 33.07
CA MET A 1 -34.52 -37.86 32.49
C MET A 1 -34.25 -36.39 32.70
N ALA A 2 -34.21 -35.85 33.90
CA ALA A 2 -33.80 -34.48 34.12
C ALA A 2 -32.35 -34.21 33.67
N ASP A 3 -31.45 -35.22 33.85
CA ASP A 3 -30.05 -35.08 33.44
C ASP A 3 -29.87 -35.12 31.93
N GLU A 4 -30.67 -35.92 31.23
CA GLU A 4 -30.66 -35.97 29.77
C GLU A 4 -31.16 -34.67 29.19
N ASP A 5 -32.23 -34.08 29.75
CA ASP A 5 -32.78 -32.80 29.34
C ASP A 5 -31.77 -31.67 29.52
N LYS A 6 -31.05 -31.68 30.65
CA LYS A 6 -29.99 -30.70 30.90
C LYS A 6 -28.85 -30.84 29.91
N THR A 7 -28.45 -32.08 29.61
CA THR A 7 -27.39 -32.33 28.62
C THR A 7 -27.77 -31.84 27.27
N ILE A 8 -29.02 -32.06 26.84
CA ILE A 8 -29.55 -31.60 25.56
C ILE A 8 -29.58 -30.08 25.54
N MET A 9 -30.01 -29.42 26.60
CA MET A 9 -30.06 -27.99 26.72
C MET A 9 -28.67 -27.35 26.62
N VAL A 10 -27.69 -27.92 27.33
CA VAL A 10 -26.31 -27.47 27.31
C VAL A 10 -25.73 -27.63 25.89
N PHE A 11 -25.97 -28.77 25.27
CA PHE A 11 -25.53 -29.05 23.92
C PHE A 11 -26.13 -28.02 22.92
N ALA A 12 -27.45 -27.79 23.04
CA ALA A 12 -28.14 -26.82 22.16
C ALA A 12 -27.56 -25.42 22.36
N THR A 13 -27.27 -25.03 23.58
CA THR A 13 -26.68 -23.74 23.89
C THR A 13 -25.29 -23.58 23.23
N ARG A 14 -24.48 -24.65 23.34
CA ARG A 14 -23.14 -24.66 22.73
C ARG A 14 -23.19 -24.58 21.21
N VAL A 15 -24.17 -25.28 20.61
CA VAL A 15 -24.36 -25.24 19.16
C VAL A 15 -24.76 -23.84 18.72
N ARG A 16 -25.67 -23.19 19.45
CA ARG A 16 -26.07 -21.80 19.15
C ARG A 16 -24.89 -20.84 19.27
N GLN A 17 -24.09 -21.01 20.31
CA GLN A 17 -22.90 -20.18 20.50
C GLN A 17 -21.90 -20.38 19.38
N LEU A 18 -21.69 -21.62 18.96
CA LEU A 18 -20.80 -21.95 17.85
C LEU A 18 -21.28 -21.31 16.55
N VAL A 19 -22.58 -21.34 16.29
CA VAL A 19 -23.18 -20.70 15.11
C VAL A 19 -22.98 -19.19 15.15
N LEU A 20 -23.18 -18.57 16.31
CA LEU A 20 -22.94 -17.12 16.48
C LEU A 20 -21.48 -16.77 16.25
N ASP A 21 -20.56 -17.57 16.78
CA ASP A 21 -19.13 -17.38 16.62
C ASP A 21 -18.73 -17.51 15.14
N PHE A 22 -19.31 -18.48 14.46
CA PHE A 22 -19.10 -18.70 13.02
C PHE A 22 -19.56 -17.48 12.22
N GLU A 23 -20.74 -16.98 12.53
CA GLU A 23 -21.28 -15.79 11.85
C GLU A 23 -20.41 -14.55 12.08
N LYS A 24 -19.93 -14.37 13.29
CA LYS A 24 -19.02 -13.27 13.62
C LYS A 24 -17.70 -13.37 12.85
N LEU A 25 -17.14 -14.59 12.81
CA LEU A 25 -15.89 -14.83 12.07
C LEU A 25 -16.08 -14.62 10.58
N LYS A 26 -17.22 -15.03 10.05
CA LYS A 26 -17.56 -14.85 8.64
C LYS A 26 -17.66 -13.37 8.30
N ALA A 27 -18.35 -12.59 9.15
CA ALA A 27 -18.48 -11.15 8.97
C ALA A 27 -17.11 -10.45 9.05
N GLU A 28 -16.29 -10.84 10.03
CA GLU A 28 -14.95 -10.31 10.20
C GLU A 28 -14.05 -10.66 9.01
N ASN A 29 -14.17 -11.89 8.50
CA ASN A 29 -13.44 -12.33 7.34
C ASN A 29 -13.80 -11.48 6.10
N GLN A 30 -15.08 -11.21 5.92
CA GLN A 30 -15.57 -10.37 4.83
C GLN A 30 -15.03 -8.94 4.96
N ARG A 31 -15.08 -8.38 6.15
CA ARG A 31 -14.55 -7.05 6.43
C ARG A 31 -13.06 -6.95 6.11
N LEU A 32 -12.30 -7.97 6.53
CA LEU A 32 -10.86 -8.00 6.27
C LEU A 32 -10.54 -8.14 4.78
N ARG A 33 -11.33 -8.92 4.05
CA ARG A 33 -11.17 -9.05 2.59
C ARG A 33 -11.42 -7.73 1.88
N GLU A 34 -12.45 -7.02 2.29
CA GLU A 34 -12.76 -5.70 1.72
C GLU A 34 -11.65 -4.70 2.03
N GLU A 35 -11.09 -4.76 3.23
CA GLU A 35 -9.98 -3.92 3.64
C GLU A 35 -8.72 -4.23 2.83
N ILE A 36 -8.44 -5.51 2.58
CA ILE A 36 -7.32 -5.93 1.74
C ILE A 36 -7.49 -5.41 0.31
N ASP A 37 -8.69 -5.56 -0.26
CA ASP A 37 -8.98 -5.07 -1.61
C ASP A 37 -8.76 -3.55 -1.70
N HIS A 38 -9.21 -2.83 -0.69
CA HIS A 38 -9.01 -1.38 -0.62
C HIS A 38 -7.54 -1.01 -0.54
N CYS A 39 -6.77 -1.72 0.28
CA CYS A 39 -5.33 -1.50 0.41
C CYS A 39 -4.59 -1.82 -0.89
N GLU A 40 -4.95 -2.92 -1.55
CA GLU A 40 -4.36 -3.28 -2.84
C GLU A 40 -4.62 -2.24 -3.90
N ALA A 41 -5.85 -1.72 -3.96
CA ALA A 41 -6.20 -0.65 -4.89
C ALA A 41 -5.38 0.62 -4.61
N LYS A 42 -5.22 0.95 -3.33
CA LYS A 42 -4.43 2.12 -2.92
C LYS A 42 -2.96 1.96 -3.28
N VAL A 43 -2.40 0.76 -3.08
CA VAL A 43 -1.00 0.47 -3.44
C VAL A 43 -0.80 0.64 -4.94
N LYS A 44 -1.70 0.14 -5.76
CA LYS A 44 -1.62 0.29 -7.22
C LYS A 44 -1.67 1.75 -7.63
N ASP A 45 -2.55 2.54 -7.00
CA ASP A 45 -2.67 3.96 -7.28
C ASP A 45 -1.38 4.71 -6.93
N VAL A 46 -0.84 4.45 -5.75
CA VAL A 46 0.42 5.06 -5.29
C VAL A 46 1.59 4.67 -6.21
N GLN A 47 1.65 3.41 -6.64
CA GLN A 47 2.68 2.95 -7.57
C GLN A 47 2.57 3.66 -8.92
N ALA A 48 1.35 3.86 -9.42
CA ALA A 48 1.12 4.61 -10.65
C ALA A 48 1.53 6.07 -10.52
N GLN A 49 1.21 6.70 -9.41
CA GLN A 49 1.63 8.07 -9.11
C GLN A 49 3.15 8.19 -9.02
N LEU A 50 3.80 7.22 -8.38
CA LEU A 50 5.25 7.19 -8.26
C LEU A 50 5.90 7.10 -9.64
N LYS A 51 5.42 6.19 -10.48
CA LYS A 51 5.93 6.04 -11.85
C LYS A 51 5.77 7.32 -12.65
N SER A 52 4.61 7.95 -12.55
CA SER A 52 4.33 9.21 -13.22
C SER A 52 5.28 10.32 -12.75
N ALA A 53 5.51 10.41 -11.45
CA ALA A 53 6.44 11.38 -10.88
C ALA A 53 7.88 11.13 -11.33
N GLN A 54 8.30 9.88 -11.39
CA GLN A 54 9.63 9.52 -11.89
C GLN A 54 9.80 9.88 -13.36
N ASP A 55 8.79 9.60 -14.18
CA ASP A 55 8.80 9.93 -15.60
C ASP A 55 8.88 11.44 -15.80
N ASN A 56 8.13 12.20 -15.01
CA ASN A 56 8.17 13.67 -15.06
C ASN A 56 9.54 14.21 -14.65
N CYS A 57 10.14 13.63 -13.61
CA CYS A 57 11.51 13.99 -13.19
C CYS A 57 12.50 13.73 -14.31
N ASN A 58 12.41 12.57 -14.96
CA ASN A 58 13.31 12.19 -16.05
C ASN A 58 13.16 13.15 -17.24
N ARG A 59 11.93 13.56 -17.56
CA ARG A 59 11.67 14.54 -18.62
C ARG A 59 12.27 15.89 -18.29
N LEU A 60 12.12 16.35 -17.06
CA LEU A 60 12.68 17.61 -16.60
C LEU A 60 14.20 17.59 -16.64
N LEU A 61 14.82 16.49 -16.22
CA LEU A 61 16.27 16.31 -16.27
C LEU A 61 16.78 16.36 -17.71
N THR A 62 16.11 15.64 -18.61
CA THR A 62 16.46 15.63 -20.04
C THR A 62 16.32 17.03 -20.66
N ALA A 63 15.22 17.72 -20.36
CA ALA A 63 14.98 19.08 -20.85
C ALA A 63 16.06 20.04 -20.33
N LYS A 64 16.43 19.91 -19.07
CA LYS A 64 17.47 20.72 -18.45
C LYS A 64 18.83 20.51 -19.12
N MET A 65 19.16 19.23 -19.39
CA MET A 65 20.40 18.87 -20.10
C MET A 65 20.47 19.49 -21.51
N LEU A 66 19.36 19.43 -22.24
CA LEU A 66 19.29 20.02 -23.59
C LEU A 66 19.39 21.54 -23.58
N GLU A 67 18.89 22.17 -22.51
CA GLU A 67 18.92 23.62 -22.36
C GLU A 67 20.33 24.19 -22.14
N VAL A 68 21.17 23.46 -21.46
CA VAL A 68 22.48 23.92 -21.00
C VAL A 68 23.53 24.00 -22.11
N GLY A 69 23.41 23.20 -23.18
CA GLY A 69 24.36 23.24 -24.30
C GLY A 69 25.75 22.68 -23.94
N GLU A 70 26.65 22.68 -24.93
CA GLU A 70 27.98 22.04 -24.79
C GLU A 70 28.97 22.85 -23.96
N GLY A 71 28.79 24.15 -23.82
CA GLY A 71 29.75 25.02 -23.15
C GLY A 71 29.90 24.86 -21.64
N ASP A 72 28.87 24.29 -20.97
CA ASP A 72 28.82 24.15 -19.52
C ASP A 72 28.59 22.70 -19.09
N LEU A 73 29.19 21.78 -19.85
CA LEU A 73 28.97 20.35 -19.61
C LEU A 73 29.32 19.92 -18.21
N GLU A 74 30.45 20.41 -17.67
CA GLU A 74 30.89 20.04 -16.31
C GLU A 74 29.95 20.61 -15.24
N ALA A 75 29.52 21.86 -15.39
CA ALA A 75 28.55 22.47 -14.47
C ALA A 75 27.19 21.77 -14.56
N ALA A 76 26.77 21.38 -15.77
CA ALA A 76 25.53 20.62 -15.98
C ALA A 76 25.60 19.26 -15.31
N LYS A 77 26.70 18.55 -15.45
CA LYS A 77 26.91 17.24 -14.78
C LYS A 77 26.84 17.36 -13.26
N ALA A 78 27.47 18.40 -12.70
CA ALA A 78 27.45 18.64 -11.27
C ALA A 78 26.04 18.93 -10.76
N ARG A 79 25.28 19.75 -11.48
CA ARG A 79 23.88 20.06 -11.15
C ARG A 79 22.99 18.83 -11.25
N LEU A 80 23.20 18.03 -12.29
CA LEU A 80 22.46 16.82 -12.52
C LEU A 80 22.69 15.81 -11.39
N ALA A 81 23.96 15.60 -10.99
CA ALA A 81 24.29 14.70 -9.89
C ALA A 81 23.65 15.16 -8.59
N LYS A 82 23.65 16.46 -8.32
CA LYS A 82 23.01 17.03 -7.13
C LYS A 82 21.49 16.81 -7.17
N LEU A 83 20.88 17.00 -8.32
CA LEU A 83 19.44 16.85 -8.51
C LEU A 83 19.02 15.38 -8.34
N ILE A 84 19.79 14.45 -8.90
CA ILE A 84 19.54 13.01 -8.75
C ILE A 84 19.61 12.61 -7.27
N ARG A 85 20.60 13.11 -6.54
CA ARG A 85 20.72 12.85 -5.10
C ARG A 85 19.51 13.38 -4.34
N SER A 86 19.03 14.59 -4.69
CA SER A 86 17.85 15.17 -4.06
C SER A 86 16.59 14.36 -4.32
N VAL A 87 16.39 13.91 -5.58
CA VAL A 87 15.25 13.09 -5.96
C VAL A 87 15.29 11.74 -5.25
N ASN A 88 16.45 11.08 -5.21
CA ASN A 88 16.62 9.81 -4.51
C ASN A 88 16.35 9.96 -3.01
N LYS A 89 16.77 11.05 -2.41
CA LYS A 89 16.50 11.35 -1.01
C LYS A 89 14.98 11.49 -0.77
N CYS A 90 14.28 12.18 -1.66
CA CYS A 90 12.83 12.33 -1.57
C CYS A 90 12.12 10.97 -1.69
N ILE A 91 12.56 10.13 -2.62
CA ILE A 91 12.00 8.79 -2.82
C ILE A 91 12.24 7.93 -1.57
N THR A 92 13.43 7.99 -0.99
CA THR A 92 13.77 7.26 0.23
C THR A 92 12.88 7.71 1.39
N LEU A 93 12.67 9.01 1.56
CA LEU A 93 11.81 9.55 2.61
C LEU A 93 10.36 9.10 2.44
N LEU A 94 9.88 9.05 1.21
CA LEU A 94 8.52 8.57 0.92
C LEU A 94 8.38 7.07 1.17
N SER A 95 9.43 6.30 0.90
CA SER A 95 9.44 4.85 1.12
C SER A 95 9.45 4.47 2.60
N GLU A 96 10.02 5.32 3.46
CA GLU A 96 10.09 5.09 4.90
C GLU A 96 8.75 5.33 5.61
N LYS A 97 7.81 5.95 4.95
CA LYS A 97 6.46 6.13 5.47
C LYS A 97 5.57 4.97 5.07
#